data_c8bdd51ce58253d8616c4182cf1ed3df
#
_entry.id   c8bdd51ce58253d8616c4182cf1ed3df
#
_cell.length_a   1.000
_cell.length_b   1.000
_cell.length_c   1.000
_cell.angle_alpha   90.00
_cell.angle_beta   90.00
_cell.angle_gamma   90.00
#
_symmetry.space_group_name_H-M   'P 1'
#
loop_
_entity.id
_entity.type
_entity.pdbx_description
1 polymer ?
#
loop_
_entity_poly.entity_id
_entity_poly.type
_entity_poly.pdbx_seq_one_letter_code
_entity_poly.pdbx_strand_id
1 'polypeptide(L)'
;MKNCVGDHTVIVPVMNGADPADRVRGYLSHGTVIDSLIYIVAFANADFSVTQQDQFANLHVGIQNASEAQWESILSVSRLLNGAGIDCEADRDIQAEIWKKYILNCAYNVETALYDNTIGQLRSDPKKAAEYEALVEEAYQVALAKGIHVEPKHRDAILHRFYYELADNATSSLQRDVKAGRQTELETFSGYIVKESKRLHIPAPVSERMYGQLGEICHKDGKAGTK
;
A
#
# COMPACT_ATOMS: atom_id res chain seq x y z
N MET A 1 9.97 -19.29 -9.11
CA MET A 1 8.66 -18.90 -9.66
C MET A 1 8.62 -19.00 -11.20
N LYS A 2 9.62 -18.50 -11.96
CA LYS A 2 9.58 -18.52 -13.44
C LYS A 2 9.24 -19.90 -14.06
N ASN A 3 9.72 -20.99 -13.49
CA ASN A 3 9.48 -22.35 -14.00
C ASN A 3 8.08 -22.92 -13.67
N CYS A 4 7.28 -22.20 -12.90
CA CYS A 4 5.93 -22.61 -12.52
C CYS A 4 4.84 -21.77 -13.22
N VAL A 5 5.23 -20.83 -14.08
CA VAL A 5 4.31 -19.90 -14.76
C VAL A 5 4.27 -20.26 -16.25
N GLY A 6 3.10 -20.66 -16.72
CA GLY A 6 2.79 -20.87 -18.13
C GLY A 6 1.81 -19.83 -18.65
N ASP A 7 1.48 -19.90 -19.94
CA ASP A 7 0.64 -18.90 -20.64
C ASP A 7 -0.77 -18.74 -20.04
N HIS A 8 -1.30 -19.79 -19.42
CA HIS A 8 -2.63 -19.81 -18.79
C HIS A 8 -2.60 -19.51 -17.28
N THR A 9 -1.41 -19.23 -16.71
CA THR A 9 -1.30 -18.92 -15.28
C THR A 9 -1.77 -17.51 -15.01
N VAL A 10 -2.67 -17.35 -14.03
CA VAL A 10 -3.06 -16.04 -13.50
C VAL A 10 -2.28 -15.79 -12.21
N ILE A 11 -1.65 -14.64 -12.11
CA ILE A 11 -0.84 -14.22 -10.96
C ILE A 11 -1.55 -13.04 -10.28
N VAL A 12 -1.81 -13.20 -8.99
CA VAL A 12 -2.42 -12.17 -8.13
C VAL A 12 -1.38 -11.71 -7.11
N PRO A 13 -0.74 -10.56 -7.30
CA PRO A 13 0.30 -10.05 -6.39
C PRO A 13 -0.34 -9.38 -5.17
N VAL A 14 -0.62 -10.14 -4.13
CA VAL A 14 -1.20 -9.64 -2.87
C VAL A 14 -0.12 -8.91 -2.06
N MET A 15 0.17 -7.67 -2.42
CA MET A 15 1.25 -6.85 -1.87
C MET A 15 0.76 -5.41 -1.66
N ASN A 16 1.40 -4.68 -0.74
CA ASN A 16 1.18 -3.24 -0.60
C ASN A 16 1.83 -2.45 -1.75
N GLY A 17 1.33 -1.23 -1.99
CA GLY A 17 1.89 -0.30 -2.97
C GLY A 17 0.94 0.02 -4.12
N ALA A 18 1.37 0.94 -4.96
CA ALA A 18 0.64 1.35 -6.16
C ALA A 18 1.08 0.59 -7.42
N ASP A 19 2.21 -0.14 -7.37
CA ASP A 19 2.84 -0.77 -8.54
C ASP A 19 3.22 -2.27 -8.41
N PRO A 20 2.67 -3.05 -7.48
CA PRO A 20 3.09 -4.45 -7.31
C PRO A 20 2.95 -5.29 -8.57
N ALA A 21 1.82 -5.15 -9.27
CA ALA A 21 1.58 -5.89 -10.51
C ALA A 21 2.59 -5.50 -11.61
N ASP A 22 2.93 -4.23 -11.76
CA ASP A 22 3.91 -3.76 -12.74
C ASP A 22 5.31 -4.32 -12.44
N ARG A 23 5.70 -4.34 -11.17
CA ARG A 23 6.95 -4.96 -10.75
C ARG A 23 6.98 -6.45 -11.10
N VAL A 24 5.90 -7.18 -10.83
CA VAL A 24 5.81 -8.62 -11.16
C VAL A 24 5.82 -8.82 -12.68
N ARG A 25 5.08 -8.01 -13.45
CA ARG A 25 5.10 -8.05 -14.94
C ARG A 25 6.52 -7.88 -15.49
N GLY A 26 7.35 -7.03 -14.87
CA GLY A 26 8.74 -6.83 -15.28
C GLY A 26 9.64 -8.08 -15.13
N TYR A 27 9.24 -9.07 -14.32
CA TYR A 27 10.01 -10.30 -14.09
C TYR A 27 9.48 -11.54 -14.81
N LEU A 28 8.25 -11.50 -15.34
CA LEU A 28 7.59 -12.65 -15.93
C LEU A 28 7.39 -12.42 -17.44
N SER A 29 7.71 -13.43 -18.23
CA SER A 29 7.51 -13.45 -19.69
C SER A 29 6.24 -14.18 -20.10
N HIS A 30 5.59 -14.89 -19.18
CA HIS A 30 4.39 -15.69 -19.41
C HIS A 30 3.36 -15.45 -18.28
N GLY A 31 2.12 -15.85 -18.56
CA GLY A 31 1.01 -15.71 -17.63
C GLY A 31 0.38 -14.31 -17.64
N THR A 32 -0.73 -14.19 -16.98
CA THR A 32 -1.47 -12.93 -16.82
C THR A 32 -1.31 -12.42 -15.39
N VAL A 33 -0.66 -11.28 -15.20
CA VAL A 33 -0.57 -10.61 -13.91
C VAL A 33 -1.73 -9.62 -13.81
N ILE A 34 -2.63 -9.84 -12.86
CA ILE A 34 -3.74 -8.92 -12.58
C ILE A 34 -3.36 -7.97 -11.45
N ASP A 35 -3.97 -6.80 -11.42
CA ASP A 35 -3.81 -5.85 -10.32
C ASP A 35 -4.65 -6.31 -9.12
N SER A 36 -4.16 -6.07 -7.91
CA SER A 36 -4.88 -6.44 -6.70
C SER A 36 -4.49 -5.61 -5.50
N LEU A 37 -5.39 -5.55 -4.54
CA LEU A 37 -5.12 -5.06 -3.18
C LEU A 37 -5.90 -5.92 -2.18
N ILE A 38 -5.42 -5.96 -0.94
CA ILE A 38 -6.14 -6.64 0.16
C ILE A 38 -6.24 -5.70 1.37
N TYR A 39 -7.40 -5.66 1.99
CA TYR A 39 -7.59 -5.11 3.32
C TYR A 39 -7.54 -6.26 4.32
N ILE A 40 -6.49 -6.33 5.12
CA ILE A 40 -6.25 -7.34 6.14
C ILE A 40 -5.29 -6.80 7.20
N VAL A 41 -5.46 -7.25 8.43
CA VAL A 41 -4.47 -7.06 9.48
C VAL A 41 -3.89 -8.43 9.82
N ALA A 42 -2.72 -8.72 9.27
CA ALA A 42 -2.01 -9.98 9.47
C ALA A 42 -0.50 -9.77 9.56
N PHE A 43 0.18 -10.68 10.25
CA PHE A 43 1.64 -10.67 10.36
C PHE A 43 2.20 -12.09 10.53
N ALA A 44 3.42 -12.28 10.05
CA ALA A 44 4.16 -13.52 10.23
C ALA A 44 4.83 -13.55 11.61
N ASN A 45 4.72 -14.69 12.28
CA ASN A 45 5.38 -14.97 13.55
C ASN A 45 6.80 -15.54 13.33
N ALA A 46 7.59 -15.62 14.39
CA ALA A 46 8.96 -16.15 14.34
C ALA A 46 9.02 -17.66 13.97
N ASP A 47 7.95 -18.40 14.23
CA ASP A 47 7.79 -19.82 13.87
C ASP A 47 7.23 -20.04 12.46
N PHE A 48 7.18 -18.97 11.64
CA PHE A 48 6.61 -18.94 10.29
C PHE A 48 5.09 -19.16 10.21
N SER A 49 4.38 -19.20 11.34
CA SER A 49 2.93 -19.12 11.33
C SER A 49 2.46 -17.69 11.00
N VAL A 50 1.20 -17.53 10.60
CA VAL A 50 0.59 -16.24 10.33
C VAL A 50 -0.54 -16.01 11.32
N THR A 51 -0.52 -14.84 11.96
CA THR A 51 -1.63 -14.37 12.80
C THR A 51 -2.43 -13.33 12.04
N GLN A 52 -3.73 -13.55 11.89
CA GLN A 52 -4.70 -12.55 11.46
C GLN A 52 -5.41 -12.01 12.70
N GLN A 53 -5.46 -10.68 12.85
CA GLN A 53 -5.97 -10.05 14.09
C GLN A 53 -7.49 -10.12 14.24
N ASP A 54 -8.20 -10.09 13.12
CA ASP A 54 -9.66 -10.22 13.05
C ASP A 54 -10.06 -11.12 11.88
N GLN A 55 -11.36 -11.30 11.67
CA GLN A 55 -11.86 -12.12 10.56
C GLN A 55 -12.02 -11.35 9.26
N PHE A 56 -11.77 -10.03 9.27
CA PHE A 56 -11.92 -9.21 8.09
C PHE A 56 -10.72 -9.38 7.15
N ALA A 57 -10.98 -9.88 5.96
CA ALA A 57 -10.05 -9.88 4.84
C ALA A 57 -10.86 -9.68 3.57
N ASN A 58 -10.60 -8.61 2.84
CA ASN A 58 -11.28 -8.32 1.58
C ASN A 58 -10.22 -8.05 0.50
N LEU A 59 -10.23 -8.88 -0.54
CA LEU A 59 -9.33 -8.83 -1.68
C LEU A 59 -10.07 -8.20 -2.87
N HIS A 60 -9.43 -7.26 -3.52
CA HIS A 60 -9.89 -6.68 -4.78
C HIS A 60 -8.97 -7.11 -5.90
N VAL A 61 -9.54 -7.43 -7.06
CA VAL A 61 -8.80 -7.86 -8.24
C VAL A 61 -9.33 -7.17 -9.50
N GLY A 62 -8.44 -6.85 -10.44
CA GLY A 62 -8.85 -6.22 -11.69
C GLY A 62 -7.72 -6.10 -12.71
N ILE A 63 -8.05 -5.60 -13.87
CA ILE A 63 -7.11 -5.10 -14.90
C ILE A 63 -7.68 -3.78 -15.40
N GLN A 64 -6.88 -2.72 -15.31
CA GLN A 64 -7.30 -1.41 -15.78
C GLN A 64 -7.56 -1.45 -17.30
N ASN A 65 -8.72 -0.96 -17.74
CA ASN A 65 -9.15 -0.98 -19.14
C ASN A 65 -9.23 -2.40 -19.73
N ALA A 66 -9.63 -3.39 -18.94
CA ALA A 66 -9.76 -4.77 -19.36
C ALA A 66 -10.68 -4.92 -20.58
N SER A 67 -10.28 -5.73 -21.56
CA SER A 67 -11.20 -6.25 -22.59
C SER A 67 -12.27 -7.15 -21.97
N GLU A 68 -13.37 -7.42 -22.65
CA GLU A 68 -14.41 -8.31 -22.11
C GLU A 68 -13.87 -9.72 -21.81
N ALA A 69 -12.97 -10.25 -22.64
CA ALA A 69 -12.33 -11.53 -22.38
C ALA A 69 -11.45 -11.53 -21.12
N GLN A 70 -10.72 -10.45 -20.88
CA GLN A 70 -9.95 -10.27 -19.63
C GLN A 70 -10.88 -10.10 -18.44
N TRP A 71 -11.97 -9.36 -18.59
CA TRP A 71 -12.96 -9.18 -17.53
C TRP A 71 -13.61 -10.50 -17.11
N GLU A 72 -13.99 -11.35 -18.05
CA GLU A 72 -14.50 -12.69 -17.72
C GLU A 72 -13.47 -13.55 -16.99
N SER A 73 -12.19 -13.43 -17.33
CA SER A 73 -11.11 -14.09 -16.59
C SER A 73 -11.01 -13.58 -15.15
N ILE A 74 -11.12 -12.26 -14.93
CA ILE A 74 -11.11 -11.64 -13.59
C ILE A 74 -12.31 -12.13 -12.77
N LEU A 75 -13.51 -12.14 -13.35
CA LEU A 75 -14.71 -12.67 -12.69
C LEU A 75 -14.55 -14.14 -12.31
N SER A 76 -13.87 -14.93 -13.15
CA SER A 76 -13.59 -16.34 -12.86
C SER A 76 -12.61 -16.49 -11.69
N VAL A 77 -11.60 -15.64 -11.58
CA VAL A 77 -10.68 -15.58 -10.43
C VAL A 77 -11.44 -15.20 -9.16
N SER A 78 -12.24 -14.14 -9.21
CA SER A 78 -13.05 -13.72 -8.06
C SER A 78 -13.99 -14.82 -7.59
N ARG A 79 -14.73 -15.48 -8.52
CA ARG A 79 -15.60 -16.62 -8.19
C ARG A 79 -14.84 -17.80 -7.56
N LEU A 80 -13.65 -18.13 -8.07
CA LEU A 80 -12.81 -19.20 -7.52
C LEU A 80 -12.39 -18.89 -6.09
N LEU A 81 -11.93 -17.67 -5.82
CA LEU A 81 -11.48 -17.24 -4.50
C LEU A 81 -12.64 -17.18 -3.50
N ASN A 82 -13.78 -16.62 -3.90
CA ASN A 82 -14.99 -16.64 -3.08
C ASN A 82 -15.46 -18.08 -2.77
N GLY A 83 -15.40 -18.97 -3.75
CA GLY A 83 -15.71 -20.40 -3.54
C GLY A 83 -14.74 -21.10 -2.58
N ALA A 84 -13.53 -20.57 -2.42
CA ALA A 84 -12.55 -21.05 -1.45
C ALA A 84 -12.65 -20.33 -0.08
N GLY A 85 -13.65 -19.46 0.11
CA GLY A 85 -13.86 -18.75 1.37
C GLY A 85 -13.02 -17.48 1.53
N ILE A 86 -12.43 -16.98 0.43
CA ILE A 86 -11.69 -15.70 0.40
C ILE A 86 -12.64 -14.66 -0.18
N ASP A 87 -13.02 -13.67 0.62
CA ASP A 87 -13.84 -12.54 0.16
C ASP A 87 -13.07 -11.74 -0.90
N CYS A 88 -13.57 -11.79 -2.14
CA CYS A 88 -12.88 -11.24 -3.32
C CYS A 88 -13.84 -10.50 -4.25
N GLU A 89 -13.58 -9.23 -4.46
CA GLU A 89 -14.31 -8.36 -5.37
C GLU A 89 -13.55 -8.17 -6.69
N ALA A 90 -14.29 -8.07 -7.79
CA ALA A 90 -13.75 -7.77 -9.11
C ALA A 90 -14.07 -6.31 -9.45
N ASP A 91 -13.04 -5.50 -9.69
CA ASP A 91 -13.17 -4.07 -9.96
C ASP A 91 -12.73 -3.71 -11.37
N ARG A 92 -13.58 -3.00 -12.11
CA ARG A 92 -13.22 -2.45 -13.42
C ARG A 92 -12.24 -1.29 -13.32
N ASP A 93 -12.32 -0.49 -12.27
CA ASP A 93 -11.38 0.60 -11.97
C ASP A 93 -10.50 0.24 -10.76
N ILE A 94 -9.80 -0.88 -10.89
CA ILE A 94 -8.94 -1.42 -9.83
C ILE A 94 -7.85 -0.43 -9.40
N GLN A 95 -7.38 0.43 -10.32
CA GLN A 95 -6.38 1.44 -9.99
C GLN A 95 -6.92 2.48 -9.01
N ALA A 96 -8.18 2.88 -9.13
CA ALA A 96 -8.81 3.77 -8.16
C ALA A 96 -8.85 3.12 -6.75
N GLU A 97 -9.22 1.84 -6.66
CA GLU A 97 -9.28 1.13 -5.38
C GLU A 97 -7.88 0.98 -4.75
N ILE A 98 -6.86 0.61 -5.55
CA ILE A 98 -5.47 0.56 -5.09
C ILE A 98 -5.03 1.91 -4.54
N TRP A 99 -5.28 3.00 -5.26
CA TRP A 99 -4.82 4.32 -4.86
C TRP A 99 -5.57 4.89 -3.65
N LYS A 100 -6.85 4.58 -3.44
CA LYS A 100 -7.57 4.92 -2.20
C LYS A 100 -6.87 4.34 -0.96
N LYS A 101 -6.50 3.06 -1.01
CA LYS A 101 -5.72 2.42 0.07
C LYS A 101 -4.31 2.96 0.14
N TYR A 102 -3.67 3.19 -1.00
CA TYR A 102 -2.28 3.61 -1.07
C TYR A 102 -2.06 5.02 -0.50
N ILE A 103 -2.92 5.98 -0.80
CA ILE A 103 -2.87 7.34 -0.24
C ILE A 103 -2.93 7.30 1.30
N LEU A 104 -3.85 6.52 1.86
CA LEU A 104 -3.90 6.29 3.32
C LEU A 104 -2.56 5.75 3.84
N ASN A 105 -2.03 4.74 3.18
CA ASN A 105 -0.80 4.07 3.62
C ASN A 105 0.43 4.99 3.53
N CYS A 106 0.50 5.90 2.57
CA CYS A 106 1.60 6.86 2.44
C CYS A 106 1.70 7.81 3.65
N ALA A 107 0.58 8.20 4.24
CA ALA A 107 0.58 9.01 5.46
C ALA A 107 0.70 8.13 6.71
N TYR A 108 -0.19 7.17 6.86
CA TYR A 108 -0.31 6.33 8.06
C TYR A 108 0.98 5.57 8.41
N ASN A 109 1.58 4.88 7.41
CA ASN A 109 2.78 4.09 7.65
C ASN A 109 4.01 4.96 7.84
N VAL A 110 4.18 5.98 7.02
CA VAL A 110 5.40 6.81 7.01
C VAL A 110 5.51 7.61 8.29
N GLU A 111 4.45 8.28 8.70
CA GLU A 111 4.51 9.19 9.84
C GLU A 111 4.56 8.45 11.17
N THR A 112 3.79 7.36 11.33
CA THR A 112 3.89 6.52 12.53
C THR A 112 5.28 5.91 12.69
N ALA A 113 5.92 5.49 11.58
CA ALA A 113 7.26 4.94 11.60
C ALA A 113 8.33 6.00 11.91
N LEU A 114 8.23 7.19 11.29
CA LEU A 114 9.20 8.25 11.46
C LEU A 114 9.25 8.77 12.91
N TYR A 115 8.08 9.02 13.50
CA TYR A 115 7.99 9.59 14.85
C TYR A 115 7.89 8.54 15.95
N ASP A 116 7.81 7.26 15.59
CA ASP A 116 7.52 6.17 16.53
C ASP A 116 6.29 6.47 17.40
N ASN A 117 5.26 7.05 16.79
CA ASN A 117 4.03 7.47 17.45
C ASN A 117 2.85 6.58 17.08
N THR A 118 1.87 6.51 17.98
CA THR A 118 0.53 6.01 17.67
C THR A 118 -0.29 7.09 16.95
N ILE A 119 -1.41 6.70 16.34
CA ILE A 119 -2.31 7.65 15.68
C ILE A 119 -2.83 8.72 16.65
N GLY A 120 -3.18 8.37 17.88
CA GLY A 120 -3.60 9.35 18.89
C GLY A 120 -2.51 10.37 19.22
N GLN A 121 -1.24 9.93 19.28
CA GLN A 121 -0.10 10.84 19.52
C GLN A 121 0.15 11.77 18.32
N LEU A 122 0.01 11.28 17.08
CA LEU A 122 0.11 12.14 15.89
C LEU A 122 -1.02 13.17 15.86
N ARG A 123 -2.25 12.72 16.11
CA ARG A 123 -3.46 13.54 16.12
C ARG A 123 -3.43 14.65 17.18
N SER A 124 -2.86 14.38 18.35
CA SER A 124 -2.76 15.35 19.46
C SER A 124 -1.69 16.41 19.28
N ASP A 125 -0.76 16.24 18.34
CA ASP A 125 0.27 17.21 17.99
C ASP A 125 -0.13 17.98 16.72
N PRO A 126 -0.50 19.27 16.80
CA PRO A 126 -0.99 20.01 15.63
C PRO A 126 -0.01 20.06 14.45
N LYS A 127 1.31 20.00 14.73
CA LYS A 127 2.33 19.97 13.67
C LYS A 127 2.31 18.63 12.93
N LYS A 128 2.26 17.54 13.66
CA LYS A 128 2.20 16.20 13.07
C LYS A 128 0.89 15.95 12.35
N ALA A 129 -0.24 16.39 12.93
CA ALA A 129 -1.52 16.31 12.25
C ALA A 129 -1.51 17.06 10.90
N ALA A 130 -0.90 18.25 10.84
CA ALA A 130 -0.75 18.99 9.59
C ALA A 130 0.22 18.29 8.60
N GLU A 131 1.25 17.61 9.09
CA GLU A 131 2.15 16.80 8.26
C GLU A 131 1.44 15.56 7.69
N TYR A 132 0.57 14.91 8.48
CA TYR A 132 -0.27 13.81 7.99
C TYR A 132 -1.21 14.28 6.86
N GLU A 133 -1.89 15.42 7.05
CA GLU A 133 -2.73 16.03 6.01
C GLU A 133 -1.93 16.31 4.73
N ALA A 134 -0.72 16.86 4.87
CA ALA A 134 0.15 17.15 3.74
C ALA A 134 0.59 15.88 3.00
N LEU A 135 0.93 14.80 3.69
CA LEU A 135 1.25 13.51 3.07
C LEU A 135 0.07 12.93 2.29
N VAL A 136 -1.15 13.03 2.84
CA VAL A 136 -2.37 12.61 2.15
C VAL A 136 -2.57 13.45 0.89
N GLU A 137 -2.43 14.78 0.98
CA GLU A 137 -2.61 15.69 -0.15
C GLU A 137 -1.56 15.45 -1.24
N GLU A 138 -0.27 15.32 -0.88
CA GLU A 138 0.81 15.07 -1.84
C GLU A 138 0.59 13.76 -2.61
N ALA A 139 0.23 12.67 -1.92
CA ALA A 139 -0.08 11.39 -2.55
C ALA A 139 -1.33 11.47 -3.44
N TYR A 140 -2.35 12.22 -3.01
CA TYR A 140 -3.56 12.49 -3.79
C TYR A 140 -3.26 13.26 -5.07
N GLN A 141 -2.42 14.30 -5.02
CA GLN A 141 -2.00 15.07 -6.19
C GLN A 141 -1.20 14.22 -7.19
N VAL A 142 -0.33 13.35 -6.70
CA VAL A 142 0.37 12.37 -7.55
C VAL A 142 -0.61 11.43 -8.25
N ALA A 143 -1.64 10.94 -7.54
CA ALA A 143 -2.69 10.11 -8.14
C ALA A 143 -3.42 10.83 -9.28
N LEU A 144 -3.85 12.06 -9.04
CA LEU A 144 -4.52 12.89 -10.07
C LEU A 144 -3.63 13.12 -11.29
N ALA A 145 -2.36 13.45 -11.08
CA ALA A 145 -1.41 13.68 -12.17
C ALA A 145 -1.10 12.40 -12.96
N LYS A 146 -1.30 11.22 -12.38
CA LYS A 146 -1.24 9.92 -13.07
C LYS A 146 -2.53 9.57 -13.80
N GLY A 147 -3.58 10.39 -13.70
CA GLY A 147 -4.88 10.11 -14.32
C GLY A 147 -5.69 9.06 -13.57
N ILE A 148 -5.42 8.81 -12.30
CA ILE A 148 -6.20 7.89 -11.47
C ILE A 148 -7.54 8.54 -11.07
N HIS A 149 -8.63 7.81 -11.13
CA HIS A 149 -9.97 8.29 -10.79
C HIS A 149 -10.18 8.35 -9.27
N VAL A 150 -9.45 9.23 -8.59
CA VAL A 150 -9.65 9.55 -7.18
C VAL A 150 -10.35 10.89 -7.05
N GLU A 151 -11.45 10.93 -6.32
CA GLU A 151 -12.25 12.14 -6.09
C GLU A 151 -11.87 12.81 -4.76
N PRO A 152 -12.14 14.12 -4.58
CA PRO A 152 -11.89 14.81 -3.31
C PRO A 152 -12.51 14.10 -2.10
N LYS A 153 -13.71 13.52 -2.26
CA LYS A 153 -14.38 12.76 -1.19
C LYS A 153 -13.53 11.59 -0.66
N HIS A 154 -12.68 10.97 -1.48
CA HIS A 154 -11.82 9.86 -1.04
C HIS A 154 -10.67 10.36 -0.17
N ARG A 155 -10.05 11.50 -0.53
CA ARG A 155 -9.08 12.20 0.30
C ARG A 155 -9.71 12.62 1.63
N ASP A 156 -10.87 13.25 1.57
CA ASP A 156 -11.59 13.74 2.75
C ASP A 156 -12.00 12.60 3.69
N ALA A 157 -12.39 11.44 3.14
CA ALA A 157 -12.67 10.23 3.92
C ALA A 157 -11.41 9.69 4.63
N ILE A 158 -10.23 9.77 4.01
CA ILE A 158 -8.96 9.38 4.65
C ILE A 158 -8.66 10.30 5.83
N LEU A 159 -8.83 11.62 5.67
CA LEU A 159 -8.65 12.59 6.75
C LEU A 159 -9.69 12.41 7.85
N HIS A 160 -10.96 12.20 7.49
CA HIS A 160 -12.01 11.88 8.45
C HIS A 160 -11.64 10.63 9.28
N ARG A 161 -11.16 9.58 8.61
CA ARG A 161 -10.73 8.36 9.28
C ARG A 161 -9.57 8.61 10.24
N PHE A 162 -8.59 9.43 9.85
CA PHE A 162 -7.49 9.82 10.74
C PHE A 162 -8.00 10.52 12.00
N TYR A 163 -8.92 11.47 11.87
CA TYR A 163 -9.38 12.26 13.01
C TYR A 163 -10.38 11.53 13.91
N TYR A 164 -11.23 10.64 13.36
CA TYR A 164 -12.45 10.19 14.06
C TYR A 164 -12.61 8.68 14.17
N GLU A 165 -11.94 7.87 13.32
CA GLU A 165 -12.22 6.44 13.26
C GLU A 165 -11.03 5.58 13.70
N LEU A 166 -9.79 5.97 13.39
CA LEU A 166 -8.62 5.20 13.78
C LEU A 166 -8.44 5.23 15.30
N ALA A 167 -8.21 4.08 15.88
CA ALA A 167 -7.97 3.95 17.32
C ALA A 167 -6.70 4.71 17.74
N ASP A 168 -6.74 5.34 18.92
CA ASP A 168 -5.61 6.15 19.43
C ASP A 168 -4.33 5.34 19.59
N ASN A 169 -4.43 4.06 19.95
CA ASN A 169 -3.30 3.16 20.12
C ASN A 169 -2.85 2.46 18.81
N ALA A 170 -3.46 2.80 17.68
CA ALA A 170 -3.13 2.18 16.40
C ALA A 170 -1.69 2.50 15.97
N THR A 171 -1.01 1.47 15.44
CA THR A 171 0.37 1.51 14.92
C THR A 171 0.41 0.87 13.54
N SER A 172 1.43 1.17 12.74
CA SER A 172 1.55 0.62 11.39
C SER A 172 2.49 -0.57 11.29
N SER A 173 2.41 -1.30 10.17
CA SER A 173 3.35 -2.37 9.84
C SER A 173 4.76 -1.84 9.65
N LEU A 174 4.92 -0.73 8.93
CA LEU A 174 6.22 -0.10 8.70
C LEU A 174 6.89 0.32 10.02
N GLN A 175 6.12 0.90 10.97
CA GLN A 175 6.64 1.23 12.29
C GLN A 175 7.17 0.00 13.03
N ARG A 176 6.43 -1.11 13.00
CA ARG A 176 6.87 -2.37 13.62
C ARG A 176 8.12 -2.94 12.98
N ASP A 177 8.26 -2.81 11.65
CA ASP A 177 9.44 -3.30 10.93
C ASP A 177 10.66 -2.45 11.21
N VAL A 178 10.53 -1.12 11.24
CA VAL A 178 11.59 -0.19 11.65
C VAL A 178 12.06 -0.50 13.07
N LYS A 179 11.14 -0.60 14.04
CA LYS A 179 11.47 -0.94 15.44
C LYS A 179 12.19 -2.28 15.59
N ALA A 180 11.85 -3.24 14.76
CA ALA A 180 12.44 -4.57 14.79
C ALA A 180 13.73 -4.69 13.96
N GLY A 181 14.21 -3.61 13.32
CA GLY A 181 15.36 -3.62 12.43
C GLY A 181 15.18 -4.56 11.22
N ARG A 182 13.94 -4.79 10.80
CA ARG A 182 13.63 -5.65 9.64
C ARG A 182 13.71 -4.88 8.34
N GLN A 183 13.76 -5.60 7.23
CA GLN A 183 13.57 -5.01 5.90
C GLN A 183 12.21 -4.28 5.86
N THR A 184 12.21 -3.04 5.39
CA THR A 184 11.05 -2.16 5.41
C THR A 184 10.46 -1.95 4.01
N GLU A 185 9.17 -1.58 3.95
CA GLU A 185 8.48 -1.15 2.74
C GLU A 185 8.61 0.37 2.50
N LEU A 186 9.69 1.02 2.97
CA LEU A 186 9.91 2.46 2.82
C LEU A 186 9.85 2.89 1.35
N GLU A 187 10.51 2.15 0.45
CA GLU A 187 10.49 2.40 -0.99
C GLU A 187 9.08 2.30 -1.58
N THR A 188 8.28 1.37 -1.06
CA THR A 188 6.90 1.17 -1.51
C THR A 188 6.00 2.35 -1.13
N PHE A 189 6.08 2.83 0.12
CA PHE A 189 5.16 3.88 0.60
C PHE A 189 5.65 5.29 0.29
N SER A 190 6.89 5.61 0.62
CA SER A 190 7.42 6.97 0.50
C SER A 190 8.29 7.14 -0.75
N GLY A 191 9.19 6.20 -1.02
CA GLY A 191 10.10 6.28 -2.17
C GLY A 191 9.36 6.35 -3.51
N TYR A 192 8.26 5.59 -3.67
CA TYR A 192 7.45 5.64 -4.89
C TYR A 192 6.79 7.01 -5.09
N ILE A 193 6.22 7.63 -4.05
CA ILE A 193 5.64 8.98 -4.14
C ILE A 193 6.71 10.00 -4.52
N VAL A 194 7.86 9.98 -3.87
CA VAL A 194 8.99 10.89 -4.17
C VAL A 194 9.48 10.72 -5.61
N LYS A 195 9.57 9.49 -6.11
CA LYS A 195 9.95 9.20 -7.49
C LYS A 195 8.92 9.72 -8.49
N GLU A 196 7.64 9.42 -8.27
CA GLU A 196 6.57 9.80 -9.19
C GLU A 196 6.31 11.31 -9.15
N SER A 197 6.38 11.95 -7.99
CA SER A 197 6.24 13.40 -7.89
C SER A 197 7.31 14.14 -8.72
N LYS A 198 8.56 13.69 -8.65
CA LYS A 198 9.65 14.24 -9.48
C LYS A 198 9.42 14.02 -10.97
N ARG A 199 9.01 12.79 -11.35
CA ARG A 199 8.73 12.44 -12.74
C ARG A 199 7.58 13.26 -13.34
N LEU A 200 6.58 13.57 -12.51
CA LEU A 200 5.37 14.30 -12.91
C LEU A 200 5.45 15.82 -12.64
N HIS A 201 6.55 16.30 -12.08
CA HIS A 201 6.75 17.69 -11.67
C HIS A 201 5.68 18.20 -10.67
N ILE A 202 5.26 17.33 -9.76
CA ILE A 202 4.34 17.64 -8.66
C ILE A 202 5.13 17.88 -7.39
N PRO A 203 4.96 19.01 -6.69
CA PRO A 203 5.64 19.25 -5.42
C PRO A 203 5.20 18.24 -4.35
N ALA A 204 6.16 17.61 -3.67
CA ALA A 204 5.91 16.70 -2.55
C ALA A 204 6.97 16.88 -1.44
N PRO A 205 7.10 18.12 -0.87
CA PRO A 205 8.18 18.46 0.04
C PRO A 205 8.12 17.70 1.36
N VAL A 206 6.94 17.37 1.87
CA VAL A 206 6.80 16.61 3.13
C VAL A 206 7.19 15.15 2.91
N SER A 207 6.72 14.53 1.82
CA SER A 207 7.11 13.17 1.44
C SER A 207 8.62 13.06 1.20
N GLU A 208 9.24 14.01 0.50
CA GLU A 208 10.70 14.02 0.27
C GLU A 208 11.48 14.11 1.57
N ARG A 209 11.09 15.02 2.47
CA ARG A 209 11.74 15.20 3.77
C ARG A 209 11.62 13.94 4.63
N MET A 210 10.42 13.40 4.76
CA MET A 210 10.17 12.22 5.62
C MET A 210 10.84 10.97 5.04
N TYR A 211 10.85 10.79 3.73
CA TYR A 211 11.58 9.71 3.07
C TYR A 211 13.07 9.76 3.41
N GLY A 212 13.70 10.94 3.33
CA GLY A 212 15.11 11.11 3.69
C GLY A 212 15.39 10.78 5.15
N GLN A 213 14.58 11.33 6.08
CA GLN A 213 14.75 11.12 7.51
C GLN A 213 14.54 9.64 7.91
N LEU A 214 13.51 9.00 7.38
CA LEU A 214 13.23 7.60 7.68
C LEU A 214 14.26 6.66 7.04
N GLY A 215 14.79 7.01 5.86
CA GLY A 215 15.90 6.31 5.24
C GLY A 215 17.16 6.31 6.11
N GLU A 216 17.50 7.44 6.74
CA GLU A 216 18.62 7.51 7.68
C GLU A 216 18.45 6.59 8.89
N ILE A 217 17.22 6.46 9.42
CA ILE A 217 16.90 5.55 10.53
C ILE A 217 17.09 4.11 10.09
N CYS A 218 16.49 3.71 8.97
CA CYS A 218 16.58 2.34 8.44
C CYS A 218 18.03 1.92 8.13
N HIS A 219 18.87 2.84 7.66
CA HIS A 219 20.29 2.54 7.37
C HIS A 219 21.17 2.42 8.62
N LYS A 220 20.85 3.11 9.70
CA LYS A 220 21.60 3.01 10.97
C LYS A 220 21.35 1.66 11.64
N ASP A 221 20.12 1.19 11.64
CA ASP A 221 19.74 -0.07 12.28
C ASP A 221 20.23 -1.30 11.48
N GLY A 222 20.28 -1.22 10.15
CA GLY A 222 20.85 -2.29 9.30
C GLY A 222 22.35 -2.55 9.50
N LYS A 223 23.10 -1.60 10.06
CA LYS A 223 24.52 -1.78 10.40
C LYS A 223 24.77 -2.36 11.79
N ALA A 224 23.78 -2.37 12.67
CA ALA A 224 23.88 -2.93 14.01
C ALA A 224 23.63 -4.45 14.06
N GLY A 225 23.06 -5.04 13.03
CA GLY A 225 22.71 -6.46 12.95
C GLY A 225 23.76 -7.40 12.37
N THR A 226 24.93 -6.89 11.98
CA THR A 226 26.07 -7.70 11.47
C THR A 226 27.22 -7.68 12.47
N LYS A 227 27.03 -8.34 13.60
CA LYS A 227 28.14 -8.78 14.48
C LYS A 227 27.86 -10.19 14.95
#